data_e2220fc93f0342354cc53996946a5efb
#
_entry.id   e2220fc93f0342354cc53996946a5efb
#
_cell.length_a   1.000
_cell.length_b   1.000
_cell.length_c   1.000
_cell.angle_alpha   90.00
_cell.angle_beta   90.00
_cell.angle_gamma   90.00
#
_symmetry.space_group_name_H-M   'P 1'
#
loop_
_entity.id
_entity.type
_entity.pdbx_description
1 polymer ?
#
loop_
_entity_poly.entity_id
_entity_poly.type
_entity_poly.pdbx_seq_one_letter_code
_entity_poly.pdbx_strand_id
1 'polypeptide(L)'
;ILSKLKQQDRYGVCMDTCHINDAGYDLTNFDGILDAFDHSIGLKNLFVIHLNDSKNEKGAKKDRHANLGQGTIGYEILHQIAVNPRVEHIAKILETPYINEKPPYAIEIDMLKSGIYDPKRLEL
;
A
#
# COMPACT_ATOMS: atom_id res chain seq x y z
N ILE A 1 2.37 -21.02 3.27
CA ILE A 1 3.33 -20.98 4.40
C ILE A 1 2.59 -20.73 5.70
N LEU A 2 1.73 -19.72 5.74
CA LEU A 2 0.97 -19.38 6.95
C LEU A 2 0.16 -20.57 7.47
N SER A 3 -0.39 -21.38 6.57
CA SER A 3 -1.18 -22.56 6.93
C SER A 3 -0.38 -23.65 7.64
N LYS A 4 0.95 -23.58 7.59
CA LYS A 4 1.83 -24.56 8.24
C LYS A 4 2.27 -24.13 9.64
N LEU A 5 1.91 -22.93 10.08
CA LEU A 5 2.28 -22.41 11.38
C LEU A 5 1.28 -22.92 12.45
N LYS A 6 1.81 -23.33 13.60
CA LYS A 6 0.99 -23.94 14.67
C LYS A 6 0.08 -22.94 15.38
N GLN A 7 0.40 -21.66 15.34
CA GLN A 7 -0.36 -20.60 16.02
C GLN A 7 -0.75 -19.53 15.02
N GLN A 8 -1.56 -19.89 14.05
CA GLN A 8 -1.94 -19.01 12.93
C GLN A 8 -2.64 -17.73 13.40
N ASP A 9 -3.32 -17.75 14.53
CA ASP A 9 -3.98 -16.59 15.11
C ASP A 9 -3.00 -15.50 15.59
N ARG A 10 -1.72 -15.85 15.77
CA ARG A 10 -0.65 -14.93 16.17
C ARG A 10 0.15 -14.39 14.99
N TYR A 11 -0.13 -14.86 13.78
CA TYR A 11 0.62 -14.49 12.59
C TYR A 11 -0.30 -13.86 11.57
N GLY A 12 0.21 -12.88 10.88
CA GLY A 12 -0.53 -12.19 9.83
C GLY A 12 0.36 -11.84 8.67
N VAL A 13 -0.28 -11.38 7.61
CA VAL A 13 0.38 -10.98 6.37
C VAL A 13 0.41 -9.46 6.29
N CYS A 14 1.53 -8.93 5.85
CA CYS A 14 1.69 -7.54 5.44
C CYS A 14 1.64 -7.47 3.91
N MET A 15 0.79 -6.60 3.38
CA MET A 15 0.66 -6.40 1.95
C MET A 15 1.25 -5.03 1.59
N ASP A 16 2.22 -5.00 0.68
CA ASP A 16 2.88 -3.76 0.22
C ASP A 16 2.41 -3.44 -1.20
N THR A 17 1.81 -2.27 -1.38
CA THR A 17 1.25 -1.87 -2.69
C THR A 17 2.32 -1.70 -3.76
N CYS A 18 3.50 -1.20 -3.40
CA CYS A 18 4.62 -1.10 -4.34
C CYS A 18 5.05 -2.48 -4.81
N HIS A 19 5.21 -3.42 -3.88
CA HIS A 19 5.62 -4.79 -4.20
C HIS A 19 4.61 -5.48 -5.12
N ILE A 20 3.32 -5.33 -4.81
CA ILE A 20 2.24 -5.93 -5.61
C ILE A 20 2.24 -5.35 -7.04
N ASN A 21 2.40 -4.03 -7.17
CA ASN A 21 2.48 -3.37 -8.47
C ASN A 21 3.67 -3.88 -9.26
N ASP A 22 4.84 -3.95 -8.63
CA ASP A 22 6.08 -4.36 -9.29
C ASP A 22 6.07 -5.85 -9.65
N ALA A 23 5.27 -6.64 -8.94
CA ALA A 23 5.06 -8.06 -9.27
C ALA A 23 4.10 -8.27 -10.46
N GLY A 24 3.45 -7.21 -10.93
CA GLY A 24 2.60 -7.26 -12.12
C GLY A 24 1.09 -7.26 -11.86
N TYR A 25 0.66 -7.11 -10.62
CA TYR A 25 -0.78 -7.04 -10.30
C TYR A 25 -1.34 -5.66 -10.58
N ASP A 26 -2.61 -5.61 -10.98
CA ASP A 26 -3.29 -4.37 -11.31
C ASP A 26 -4.01 -3.81 -10.07
N LEU A 27 -3.45 -2.76 -9.49
CA LEU A 27 -4.01 -2.12 -8.29
C LEU A 27 -5.29 -1.33 -8.57
N THR A 28 -5.63 -1.06 -9.83
CA THR A 28 -6.94 -0.48 -10.16
C THR A 28 -8.07 -1.45 -9.85
N ASN A 29 -7.76 -2.75 -9.77
CA ASN A 29 -8.70 -3.80 -9.36
C ASN A 29 -8.32 -4.35 -7.99
N PHE A 30 -8.20 -3.46 -7.00
CA PHE A 30 -7.78 -3.87 -5.66
C PHE A 30 -8.77 -4.84 -5.01
N ASP A 31 -10.07 -4.67 -5.24
CA ASP A 31 -11.07 -5.60 -4.71
C ASP A 31 -10.86 -7.02 -5.26
N GLY A 32 -10.46 -7.16 -6.52
CA GLY A 32 -10.12 -8.46 -7.10
C GLY A 32 -8.88 -9.07 -6.43
N ILE A 33 -7.90 -8.24 -6.07
CA ILE A 33 -6.72 -8.67 -5.32
C ILE A 33 -7.13 -9.16 -3.94
N LEU A 34 -8.02 -8.43 -3.25
CA LEU A 34 -8.55 -8.84 -1.95
C LEU A 34 -9.34 -10.14 -2.04
N ASP A 35 -10.12 -10.33 -3.08
CA ASP A 35 -10.88 -11.57 -3.29
C ASP A 35 -9.95 -12.77 -3.46
N ALA A 36 -8.88 -12.61 -4.26
CA ALA A 36 -7.89 -13.66 -4.45
C ALA A 36 -7.15 -13.97 -3.15
N PHE A 37 -6.79 -12.94 -2.38
CA PHE A 37 -6.15 -13.11 -1.08
C PHE A 37 -7.06 -13.84 -0.12
N ASP A 38 -8.34 -13.45 -0.05
CA ASP A 38 -9.33 -14.06 0.84
C ASP A 38 -9.53 -15.54 0.51
N HIS A 39 -9.57 -15.86 -0.78
CA HIS A 39 -9.73 -17.24 -1.23
C HIS A 39 -8.51 -18.13 -0.87
N SER A 40 -7.31 -17.56 -0.97
CA SER A 40 -6.06 -18.32 -0.78
C SER A 40 -5.63 -18.43 0.68
N ILE A 41 -5.70 -17.32 1.43
CA ILE A 41 -5.12 -17.20 2.78
C ILE A 41 -6.19 -16.86 3.80
N GLY A 42 -7.19 -16.08 3.41
CA GLY A 42 -8.21 -15.53 4.29
C GLY A 42 -7.93 -14.08 4.64
N LEU A 43 -8.90 -13.21 4.38
CA LEU A 43 -8.76 -11.77 4.61
C LEU A 43 -8.50 -11.45 6.09
N LYS A 44 -8.97 -12.30 7.01
CA LYS A 44 -8.72 -12.18 8.45
C LYS A 44 -7.23 -12.21 8.79
N ASN A 45 -6.40 -12.76 7.92
CA ASN A 45 -4.96 -12.86 8.12
C ASN A 45 -4.19 -11.66 7.56
N LEU A 46 -4.87 -10.71 6.94
CA LEU A 46 -4.26 -9.47 6.48
C LEU A 46 -4.24 -8.47 7.64
N PHE A 47 -3.07 -8.20 8.19
CA PHE A 47 -2.92 -7.39 9.40
C PHE A 47 -2.47 -5.96 9.12
N VAL A 48 -1.65 -5.77 8.09
CA VAL A 48 -1.05 -4.47 7.78
C VAL A 48 -0.99 -4.29 6.26
N ILE A 49 -1.23 -3.07 5.80
CA ILE A 49 -0.99 -2.67 4.42
C ILE A 49 0.07 -1.58 4.43
N HIS A 50 1.17 -1.81 3.72
CA HIS A 50 2.15 -0.77 3.43
C HIS A 50 1.69 -0.02 2.19
N LEU A 51 1.30 1.25 2.36
CA LEU A 51 0.83 2.11 1.28
C LEU A 51 1.99 2.90 0.72
N ASN A 52 2.56 2.42 -0.38
CA ASN A 52 3.70 3.07 -1.01
C ASN A 52 3.46 3.17 -2.51
N ASP A 53 3.84 4.31 -3.09
CA ASP A 53 3.89 4.43 -4.53
C ASP A 53 5.15 3.72 -5.04
N SER A 54 5.26 3.51 -6.34
CA SER A 54 6.38 2.79 -6.93
C SER A 54 7.14 3.69 -7.91
N LYS A 55 8.48 3.62 -7.85
CA LYS A 55 9.34 4.27 -8.84
C LYS A 55 9.37 3.53 -10.17
N ASN A 56 8.87 2.30 -10.20
CA ASN A 56 8.99 1.42 -11.34
C ASN A 56 7.61 1.14 -11.95
N GLU A 57 7.61 0.72 -13.22
CA GLU A 57 6.38 0.31 -13.87
C GLU A 57 5.87 -1.02 -13.34
N LYS A 58 4.58 -1.27 -13.54
CA LYS A 58 3.94 -2.53 -13.16
C LYS A 58 4.70 -3.71 -13.79
N GLY A 59 5.04 -4.69 -12.96
CA GLY A 59 5.75 -5.87 -13.42
C GLY A 59 7.26 -5.75 -13.51
N ALA A 60 7.84 -4.63 -13.06
CA ALA A 60 9.29 -4.39 -13.13
C ALA A 60 10.10 -5.28 -12.18
N LYS A 61 9.46 -5.83 -11.15
CA LYS A 61 10.07 -6.73 -10.15
C LYS A 61 11.25 -6.10 -9.38
N LYS A 62 11.15 -4.80 -9.07
CA LYS A 62 12.25 -4.07 -8.40
C LYS A 62 11.95 -3.59 -6.99
N ASP A 63 10.70 -3.36 -6.62
CA ASP A 63 10.27 -2.94 -5.28
C ASP A 63 11.01 -1.71 -4.75
N ARG A 64 10.83 -0.56 -5.42
CA ARG A 64 11.39 0.73 -4.99
C ARG A 64 10.26 1.71 -4.70
N HIS A 65 10.16 2.17 -3.46
CA HIS A 65 9.10 3.07 -3.03
C HIS A 65 9.30 4.49 -3.55
N ALA A 66 8.20 5.11 -3.99
CA ALA A 66 8.14 6.53 -4.32
C ALA A 66 7.25 7.24 -3.32
N ASN A 67 7.39 8.55 -3.22
CA ASN A 67 6.50 9.36 -2.39
C ASN A 67 5.09 9.36 -2.97
N LEU A 68 4.12 9.65 -2.11
CA LEU A 68 2.70 9.57 -2.44
C LEU A 68 2.39 10.38 -3.71
N GLY A 69 1.83 9.70 -4.70
CA GLY A 69 1.43 10.32 -5.96
C GLY A 69 2.54 10.63 -6.93
N GLN A 70 3.80 10.38 -6.56
CA GLN A 70 4.95 10.70 -7.40
C GLN A 70 5.49 9.48 -8.16
N GLY A 71 4.82 8.35 -8.05
CA GLY A 71 5.21 7.12 -8.72
C GLY A 71 4.23 6.70 -9.79
N THR A 72 4.36 5.45 -10.22
CA THR A 72 3.56 4.88 -11.31
C THR A 72 2.16 4.44 -10.87
N ILE A 73 1.95 4.18 -9.56
CA ILE A 73 0.63 3.82 -9.05
C ILE A 73 -0.27 5.06 -9.01
N GLY A 74 0.21 6.13 -8.43
CA GLY A 74 -0.50 7.39 -8.37
C GLY A 74 -1.36 7.56 -7.12
N TYR A 75 -1.64 8.81 -6.79
CA TYR A 75 -2.40 9.17 -5.58
C TYR A 75 -3.81 8.59 -5.58
N GLU A 76 -4.52 8.68 -6.69
CA GLU A 76 -5.92 8.27 -6.80
C GLU A 76 -6.13 6.81 -6.37
N ILE A 77 -5.30 5.94 -6.90
CA ILE A 77 -5.39 4.50 -6.58
C ILE A 77 -5.00 4.25 -5.12
N LEU A 78 -3.94 4.88 -4.64
CA LEU A 78 -3.51 4.72 -3.26
C LEU A 78 -4.55 5.26 -2.27
N HIS A 79 -5.19 6.37 -2.60
CA HIS A 79 -6.27 6.91 -1.79
C HIS A 79 -7.47 5.95 -1.74
N GLN A 80 -7.87 5.39 -2.88
CA GLN A 80 -8.96 4.41 -2.91
C GLN A 80 -8.66 3.19 -2.06
N ILE A 81 -7.42 2.73 -2.06
CA ILE A 81 -7.01 1.61 -1.20
C ILE A 81 -7.09 2.02 0.28
N ALA A 82 -6.61 3.22 0.61
CA ALA A 82 -6.59 3.71 1.99
C ALA A 82 -8.00 3.80 2.60
N VAL A 83 -9.00 4.17 1.79
CA VAL A 83 -10.39 4.36 2.25
C VAL A 83 -11.29 3.18 1.90
N ASN A 84 -10.76 2.11 1.35
CA ASN A 84 -11.56 0.94 0.98
C ASN A 84 -12.21 0.33 2.24
N PRO A 85 -13.54 0.21 2.29
CA PRO A 85 -14.23 -0.25 3.51
C PRO A 85 -13.87 -1.67 3.92
N ARG A 86 -13.43 -2.51 2.98
CA ARG A 86 -13.03 -3.89 3.30
C ARG A 86 -11.77 -3.97 4.15
N VAL A 87 -10.96 -2.90 4.15
CA VAL A 87 -9.68 -2.83 4.87
C VAL A 87 -9.61 -1.65 5.82
N GLU A 88 -10.75 -1.03 6.17
CA GLU A 88 -10.73 0.16 7.03
C GLU A 88 -10.20 -0.11 8.43
N HIS A 89 -10.39 -1.32 8.94
CA HIS A 89 -9.90 -1.75 10.26
C HIS A 89 -8.44 -2.19 10.25
N ILE A 90 -7.81 -2.23 9.08
CA ILE A 90 -6.43 -2.69 8.93
C ILE A 90 -5.49 -1.48 8.98
N ALA A 91 -4.41 -1.59 9.74
CA ALA A 91 -3.40 -0.54 9.83
C ALA A 91 -2.72 -0.32 8.48
N LYS A 92 -2.55 0.96 8.10
CA LYS A 92 -1.81 1.35 6.90
C LYS A 92 -0.56 2.09 7.34
N ILE A 93 0.57 1.71 6.77
CA ILE A 93 1.88 2.24 7.11
C ILE A 93 2.56 2.72 5.83
N LEU A 94 3.22 3.87 5.93
CA LEU A 94 4.00 4.43 4.84
C LEU A 94 5.48 4.15 5.07
N GLU A 95 6.17 3.74 4.02
CA GLU A 95 7.63 3.54 4.03
C GLU A 95 8.25 4.31 2.87
N THR A 96 7.71 5.49 2.59
CA THR A 96 8.17 6.35 1.50
C THR A 96 9.49 7.02 1.87
N PRO A 97 10.31 7.39 0.87
CA PRO A 97 11.62 7.98 1.15
C PRO A 97 11.52 9.38 1.75
N TYR A 98 12.50 9.75 2.56
CA TYR A 98 12.65 11.11 3.05
C TYR A 98 12.90 12.06 1.87
N ILE A 99 12.45 13.30 2.03
CA ILE A 99 12.63 14.36 1.04
C ILE A 99 13.51 15.43 1.67
N ASN A 100 14.68 15.69 1.06
CA ASN A 100 15.67 16.63 1.62
C ASN A 100 15.93 16.36 3.11
N GLU A 101 16.14 15.09 3.45
CA GLU A 101 16.43 14.62 4.81
C GLU A 101 15.28 14.83 5.80
N LYS A 102 14.06 15.11 5.32
CA LYS A 102 12.86 15.31 6.13
C LYS A 102 11.85 14.21 5.92
N PRO A 103 11.22 13.70 7.00
CA PRO A 103 10.18 12.68 6.85
C PRO A 103 8.89 13.30 6.28
N PRO A 104 8.32 12.69 5.23
CA PRO A 104 7.11 13.22 4.59
C PRO A 104 5.81 12.65 5.16
N TYR A 105 5.87 11.76 6.15
CA TYR A 105 4.75 10.89 6.50
C TYR A 105 3.52 11.65 6.99
N ALA A 106 3.70 12.67 7.83
CA ALA A 106 2.55 13.42 8.35
C ALA A 106 1.77 14.10 7.22
N ILE A 107 2.48 14.63 6.23
CA ILE A 107 1.88 15.28 5.07
C ILE A 107 1.17 14.24 4.18
N GLU A 108 1.81 13.12 3.94
CA GLU A 108 1.23 12.05 3.11
C GLU A 108 -0.02 11.47 3.76
N ILE A 109 0.01 11.25 5.07
CA ILE A 109 -1.16 10.75 5.81
C ILE A 109 -2.31 11.76 5.73
N ASP A 110 -2.02 13.03 5.90
CA ASP A 110 -3.04 14.09 5.82
C ASP A 110 -3.70 14.10 4.43
N MET A 111 -2.92 14.01 3.37
CA MET A 111 -3.46 13.97 2.01
C MET A 111 -4.32 12.72 1.78
N LEU A 112 -3.93 11.57 2.33
CA LEU A 112 -4.74 10.35 2.22
C LEU A 112 -6.06 10.46 2.98
N LYS A 113 -6.05 11.09 4.15
CA LYS A 113 -7.26 11.26 4.96
C LYS A 113 -8.21 12.31 4.39
N SER A 114 -7.67 13.42 3.90
CA SER A 114 -8.49 14.53 3.38
C SER A 114 -9.04 14.25 1.99
N GLY A 115 -8.41 13.35 1.23
CA GLY A 115 -8.77 13.10 -0.16
C GLY A 115 -8.30 14.17 -1.13
N ILE A 116 -7.43 15.07 -0.68
CA ILE A 116 -6.91 16.18 -1.50
C ILE A 116 -5.41 16.00 -1.69
N TYR A 117 -4.98 15.82 -2.94
CA TYR A 117 -3.58 15.69 -3.28
C TYR A 117 -3.01 17.04 -3.72
N ASP A 118 -1.95 17.48 -3.06
CA ASP A 118 -1.20 18.68 -3.43
C ASP A 118 0.30 18.34 -3.43
N PRO A 119 0.88 18.10 -4.61
CA PRO A 119 2.29 17.70 -4.70
C PRO A 119 3.25 18.78 -4.20
N LYS A 120 2.83 20.04 -4.15
CA LYS A 120 3.66 21.14 -3.63
C LYS A 120 3.98 20.97 -2.14
N ARG A 121 3.11 20.31 -1.40
CA ARG A 121 3.33 20.02 0.01
C ARG A 121 4.51 19.06 0.24
N LEU A 122 4.91 18.33 -0.79
CA LEU A 122 6.05 17.42 -0.74
C LEU A 122 7.35 18.08 -1.22
N GLU A 123 7.33 19.38 -1.52
CA GLU A 123 8.53 20.18 -1.81
C GLU A 123 9.16 20.63 -0.49
N LEU A 124 9.80 19.69 0.20
CA LEU A 124 10.41 19.92 1.52
C LEU A 124 11.91 20.39 1.40
#